data_db3f72af7eadbcdd353ee9de0096a2b5
#
_entry.id   db3f72af7eadbcdd353ee9de0096a2b5
#
_cell.length_a   1.000
_cell.length_b   1.000
_cell.length_c   1.000
_cell.angle_alpha   90.00
_cell.angle_beta   90.00
_cell.angle_gamma   90.00
#
_symmetry.space_group_name_H-M   'P 1'
#
loop_
_entity.id
_entity.type
_entity.pdbx_description
1 polymer ?
#
loop_
_entity_poly.entity_id
_entity_poly.type
_entity_poly.pdbx_seq_one_letter_code
_entity_poly.pdbx_strand_id
1 'polypeptide(L)'
;MADTQKTVEAVVIPAAPARPEAYDPATRAALDHIDRQAVRTVADGRPEATREAYAQDWASWTKFCTDSGVPALAITPGALVMFVEWLWTQPGGRKGTHTAPSTIDRRISGTVVTARAEHGARLEDGVARLARNRLKQLVKEMEENGETRGRGQAPPLLVEHLVKISAACPDNLMGIRDRALVLMHFAVAGREHELAFNRVRDYADTPAGIQADLRMSKVRPRVIPVPYGSRPSICPVRAWQAWKEAAGLTDTDGYAWRRLHNRWHTVMDSGLQPESIGDIVTRAGERAGIEIRFTGHSPRRGLATSSRLKGHDQIVIAKQGGWAPHSKVLAGYLEVVDQWEDNALLGVL
;
A
#
# COMPACT_ATOMS: atom_id res chain seq x y z
N MET A 1 -50.32 48.31 16.85
CA MET A 1 -49.53 47.33 16.13
C MET A 1 -49.22 46.21 17.10
N ALA A 2 -49.90 45.11 17.01
CA ALA A 2 -49.76 43.96 17.91
C ALA A 2 -48.74 43.01 17.33
N ASP A 3 -47.68 42.80 18.13
CA ASP A 3 -46.59 41.90 17.80
C ASP A 3 -46.99 40.45 18.12
N THR A 4 -47.24 39.67 17.07
CA THR A 4 -47.68 38.28 17.17
C THR A 4 -46.41 37.40 17.34
N GLN A 5 -45.99 37.19 18.56
CA GLN A 5 -44.97 36.17 18.89
C GLN A 5 -45.50 34.78 18.48
N LYS A 6 -44.95 34.21 17.42
CA LYS A 6 -45.12 32.79 17.09
C LYS A 6 -44.36 31.95 18.11
N THR A 7 -45.08 31.32 19.01
CA THR A 7 -44.54 30.27 19.91
C THR A 7 -44.22 29.07 19.06
N VAL A 8 -42.93 28.73 18.95
CA VAL A 8 -42.49 27.46 18.35
C VAL A 8 -42.64 26.40 19.43
N GLU A 9 -43.63 25.51 19.30
CA GLU A 9 -43.72 24.33 20.13
C GLU A 9 -42.53 23.42 19.86
N ALA A 10 -41.69 23.23 20.88
CA ALA A 10 -40.58 22.28 20.81
C ALA A 10 -41.16 20.84 20.80
N VAL A 11 -41.02 20.15 19.68
CA VAL A 11 -41.31 18.73 19.58
C VAL A 11 -40.32 17.99 20.44
N VAL A 12 -40.74 17.49 21.59
CA VAL A 12 -39.93 16.60 22.44
C VAL A 12 -39.82 15.28 21.73
N ILE A 13 -38.69 15.01 21.10
CA ILE A 13 -38.36 13.70 20.57
C ILE A 13 -37.99 12.82 21.79
N PRO A 14 -38.79 11.75 22.10
CA PRO A 14 -38.46 10.87 23.21
C PRO A 14 -37.07 10.25 22.98
N ALA A 15 -36.25 10.22 24.02
CA ALA A 15 -34.95 9.57 23.95
C ALA A 15 -35.13 8.10 23.52
N ALA A 16 -34.45 7.72 22.46
CA ALA A 16 -34.50 6.32 22.00
C ALA A 16 -33.99 5.40 23.09
N PRO A 17 -34.62 4.23 23.32
CA PRO A 17 -34.15 3.28 24.32
C PRO A 17 -32.71 2.84 24.03
N ALA A 18 -31.87 2.85 25.06
CA ALA A 18 -30.43 2.60 24.95
C ALA A 18 -30.06 1.13 24.60
N ARG A 19 -31.05 0.22 24.57
CA ARG A 19 -30.81 -1.21 24.27
C ARG A 19 -31.72 -1.68 23.13
N PRO A 20 -31.16 -2.34 22.11
CA PRO A 20 -31.92 -2.86 20.96
C PRO A 20 -33.10 -3.80 21.39
N GLU A 21 -32.96 -4.50 22.50
CA GLU A 21 -33.97 -5.41 23.04
C GLU A 21 -35.23 -4.69 23.53
N ALA A 22 -35.14 -3.36 23.76
CA ALA A 22 -36.29 -2.55 24.20
C ALA A 22 -37.21 -2.11 23.04
N TYR A 23 -36.83 -2.35 21.79
CA TYR A 23 -37.67 -2.05 20.62
C TYR A 23 -38.68 -3.18 20.37
N ASP A 24 -39.84 -2.84 19.83
CA ASP A 24 -40.80 -3.83 19.36
C ASP A 24 -40.22 -4.70 18.22
N PRO A 25 -40.77 -5.89 17.97
CA PRO A 25 -40.25 -6.82 16.98
C PRO A 25 -40.15 -6.26 15.55
N ALA A 26 -41.09 -5.40 15.14
CA ALA A 26 -41.07 -4.81 13.79
C ALA A 26 -39.94 -3.78 13.64
N THR A 27 -39.76 -2.93 14.65
CA THR A 27 -38.67 -1.96 14.70
C THR A 27 -37.30 -2.69 14.72
N ARG A 28 -37.16 -3.77 15.47
CA ARG A 28 -35.93 -4.59 15.45
C ARG A 28 -35.64 -5.18 14.08
N ALA A 29 -36.67 -5.76 13.44
CA ALA A 29 -36.51 -6.32 12.10
C ALA A 29 -36.13 -5.26 11.05
N ALA A 30 -36.69 -4.05 11.14
CA ALA A 30 -36.33 -2.93 10.28
C ALA A 30 -34.88 -2.48 10.50
N LEU A 31 -34.45 -2.34 11.75
CA LEU A 31 -33.05 -1.99 12.08
C LEU A 31 -32.08 -3.07 11.60
N ASP A 32 -32.36 -4.34 11.85
CA ASP A 32 -31.57 -5.48 11.36
C ASP A 32 -31.48 -5.48 9.82
N HIS A 33 -32.53 -5.07 9.13
CA HIS A 33 -32.52 -4.94 7.65
C HIS A 33 -31.61 -3.80 7.19
N ILE A 34 -31.75 -2.63 7.82
CA ILE A 34 -30.91 -1.44 7.52
C ILE A 34 -29.44 -1.75 7.79
N ASP A 35 -29.12 -2.38 8.91
CA ASP A 35 -27.74 -2.74 9.27
C ASP A 35 -27.14 -3.71 8.25
N ARG A 36 -27.90 -4.74 7.84
CA ARG A 36 -27.43 -5.65 6.78
C ARG A 36 -27.22 -4.95 5.45
N GLN A 37 -28.08 -4.02 5.09
CA GLN A 37 -27.95 -3.24 3.86
C GLN A 37 -26.73 -2.31 3.91
N ALA A 38 -26.51 -1.63 5.03
CA ALA A 38 -25.34 -0.77 5.24
C ALA A 38 -24.04 -1.56 5.13
N VAL A 39 -23.96 -2.74 5.76
CA VAL A 39 -22.80 -3.63 5.69
C VAL A 39 -22.51 -4.07 4.24
N ARG A 40 -23.55 -4.43 3.47
CA ARG A 40 -23.41 -4.79 2.05
C ARG A 40 -22.91 -3.61 1.23
N THR A 41 -23.52 -2.42 1.38
CA THR A 41 -23.13 -1.21 0.67
C THR A 41 -21.64 -0.88 0.89
N VAL A 42 -21.17 -0.99 2.14
CA VAL A 42 -19.73 -0.81 2.47
C VAL A 42 -18.87 -1.91 1.86
N ALA A 43 -19.33 -3.15 1.84
CA ALA A 43 -18.61 -4.26 1.22
C ALA A 43 -18.48 -4.11 -0.30
N ASP A 44 -19.56 -3.71 -0.97
CA ASP A 44 -19.59 -3.50 -2.43
C ASP A 44 -18.70 -2.34 -2.88
N GLY A 45 -18.53 -1.32 -2.03
CA GLY A 45 -17.61 -0.20 -2.27
C GLY A 45 -16.12 -0.55 -2.14
N ARG A 46 -15.77 -1.78 -1.78
CA ARG A 46 -14.36 -2.20 -1.66
C ARG A 46 -13.72 -2.39 -3.02
N PRO A 47 -12.42 -2.03 -3.17
CA PRO A 47 -11.66 -2.33 -4.39
C PRO A 47 -11.68 -3.83 -4.69
N GLU A 48 -11.73 -4.18 -5.99
CA GLU A 48 -11.81 -5.57 -6.46
C GLU A 48 -10.70 -6.45 -5.89
N ALA A 49 -9.45 -5.99 -5.94
CA ALA A 49 -8.32 -6.71 -5.34
C ALA A 49 -8.47 -6.99 -3.82
N THR A 50 -9.21 -6.13 -3.09
CA THR A 50 -9.51 -6.38 -1.67
C THR A 50 -10.59 -7.44 -1.53
N ARG A 51 -11.60 -7.44 -2.40
CA ARG A 51 -12.65 -8.46 -2.42
C ARG A 51 -12.07 -9.84 -2.74
N GLU A 52 -11.23 -9.93 -3.77
CA GLU A 52 -10.52 -11.17 -4.13
C GLU A 52 -9.64 -11.69 -2.98
N ALA A 53 -8.87 -10.78 -2.33
CA ALA A 53 -8.05 -11.16 -1.19
C ALA A 53 -8.89 -11.72 -0.03
N TYR A 54 -10.04 -11.10 0.27
CA TYR A 54 -10.93 -11.57 1.34
C TYR A 54 -11.64 -12.89 0.96
N ALA A 55 -11.98 -13.09 -0.31
CA ALA A 55 -12.49 -14.38 -0.77
C ALA A 55 -11.46 -15.50 -0.57
N GLN A 56 -10.19 -15.24 -0.89
CA GLN A 56 -9.10 -16.19 -0.63
C GLN A 56 -8.86 -16.43 0.88
N ASP A 57 -9.03 -15.40 1.70
CA ASP A 57 -8.92 -15.54 3.16
C ASP A 57 -10.04 -16.39 3.73
N TRP A 58 -11.26 -16.19 3.23
CA TRP A 58 -12.42 -17.02 3.59
C TRP A 58 -12.25 -18.47 3.14
N ALA A 59 -11.75 -18.70 1.94
CA ALA A 59 -11.43 -20.05 1.47
C ALA A 59 -10.37 -20.75 2.36
N SER A 60 -9.38 -19.99 2.85
CA SER A 60 -8.39 -20.53 3.80
C SER A 60 -9.03 -20.88 5.15
N TRP A 61 -9.96 -20.05 5.64
CA TRP A 61 -10.72 -20.31 6.85
C TRP A 61 -11.62 -21.54 6.73
N THR A 62 -12.38 -21.65 5.65
CA THR A 62 -13.28 -22.79 5.41
C THR A 62 -12.50 -24.09 5.28
N LYS A 63 -11.31 -24.05 4.66
CA LYS A 63 -10.42 -25.20 4.63
C LYS A 63 -9.98 -25.64 6.03
N PHE A 64 -9.51 -24.69 6.85
CA PHE A 64 -9.17 -24.96 8.25
C PHE A 64 -10.37 -25.56 9.01
N CYS A 65 -11.55 -25.01 8.84
CA CYS A 65 -12.77 -25.52 9.48
C CYS A 65 -13.07 -26.97 9.06
N THR A 66 -12.93 -27.29 7.78
CA THR A 66 -13.10 -28.66 7.27
C THR A 66 -12.06 -29.59 7.86
N ASP A 67 -10.79 -29.21 7.86
CA ASP A 67 -9.67 -30.00 8.38
C ASP A 67 -9.81 -30.25 9.91
N SER A 68 -10.45 -29.32 10.64
CA SER A 68 -10.58 -29.35 12.10
C SER A 68 -11.96 -29.79 12.60
N GLY A 69 -12.92 -30.06 11.71
CA GLY A 69 -14.29 -30.45 12.07
C GLY A 69 -15.08 -29.32 12.75
N VAL A 70 -14.75 -28.05 12.51
CA VAL A 70 -15.38 -26.87 13.10
C VAL A 70 -16.33 -26.21 12.09
N PRO A 71 -17.56 -25.81 12.49
CA PRO A 71 -18.47 -25.09 11.59
C PRO A 71 -17.88 -23.74 11.15
N ALA A 72 -17.96 -23.43 9.86
CA ALA A 72 -17.33 -22.21 9.29
C ALA A 72 -17.85 -20.88 9.91
N LEU A 73 -19.06 -20.86 10.45
CA LEU A 73 -19.63 -19.69 11.12
C LEU A 73 -19.38 -19.64 12.63
N ALA A 74 -18.74 -20.68 13.19
CA ALA A 74 -18.36 -20.71 14.61
C ALA A 74 -17.04 -19.95 14.85
N ILE A 75 -17.03 -18.67 14.55
CA ILE A 75 -15.85 -17.81 14.71
C ILE A 75 -15.75 -17.34 16.16
N THR A 76 -15.02 -18.09 16.96
CA THR A 76 -14.72 -17.77 18.36
C THR A 76 -13.26 -17.32 18.51
N PRO A 77 -12.90 -16.65 19.63
CA PRO A 77 -11.50 -16.32 19.91
C PRO A 77 -10.58 -17.55 19.88
N GLY A 78 -11.04 -18.69 20.41
CA GLY A 78 -10.27 -19.95 20.41
C GLY A 78 -10.11 -20.54 19.01
N ALA A 79 -11.17 -20.57 18.19
CA ALA A 79 -11.10 -21.04 16.82
C ALA A 79 -10.14 -20.19 15.97
N LEU A 80 -10.11 -18.87 16.16
CA LEU A 80 -9.16 -17.99 15.49
C LEU A 80 -7.71 -18.20 15.95
N VAL A 81 -7.47 -18.55 17.23
CA VAL A 81 -6.14 -18.94 17.71
C VAL A 81 -5.68 -20.23 17.01
N MET A 82 -6.53 -21.24 16.96
CA MET A 82 -6.21 -22.50 16.27
C MET A 82 -6.00 -22.30 14.76
N PHE A 83 -6.73 -21.35 14.15
CA PHE A 83 -6.50 -20.97 12.77
C PHE A 83 -5.11 -20.34 12.56
N VAL A 84 -4.63 -19.51 13.50
CA VAL A 84 -3.27 -18.96 13.46
C VAL A 84 -2.24 -20.10 13.53
N GLU A 85 -2.39 -21.05 14.44
CA GLU A 85 -1.49 -22.21 14.56
C GLU A 85 -1.49 -23.05 13.28
N TRP A 86 -2.65 -23.32 12.72
CA TRP A 86 -2.78 -24.03 11.45
C TRP A 86 -2.11 -23.26 10.31
N LEU A 87 -2.34 -21.95 10.18
CA LEU A 87 -1.71 -21.11 9.18
C LEU A 87 -0.19 -21.05 9.34
N TRP A 88 0.29 -21.10 10.58
CA TRP A 88 1.72 -21.07 10.89
C TRP A 88 2.47 -22.27 10.31
N THR A 89 1.80 -23.41 10.18
CA THR A 89 2.36 -24.62 9.57
C THR A 89 2.19 -24.70 8.07
N GLN A 90 1.34 -23.84 7.47
CA GLN A 90 1.05 -23.90 6.04
C GLN A 90 2.24 -23.37 5.19
N PRO A 91 2.43 -23.92 3.98
CA PRO A 91 3.43 -23.41 3.06
C PRO A 91 3.14 -21.97 2.68
N GLY A 92 4.20 -21.20 2.47
CA GLY A 92 4.13 -19.85 1.94
C GLY A 92 3.90 -19.83 0.43
N GLY A 93 3.76 -18.64 -0.13
CA GLY A 93 3.55 -18.46 -1.58
C GLY A 93 4.77 -18.81 -2.45
N ARG A 94 5.93 -19.06 -1.87
CA ARG A 94 7.13 -19.58 -2.54
C ARG A 94 7.42 -21.00 -2.05
N LYS A 95 7.82 -21.87 -2.97
CA LYS A 95 8.24 -23.23 -2.63
C LYS A 95 9.35 -23.22 -1.55
N GLY A 96 9.17 -24.02 -0.53
CA GLY A 96 10.14 -24.12 0.59
C GLY A 96 10.04 -23.00 1.63
N THR A 97 9.02 -22.14 1.58
CA THR A 97 8.79 -21.12 2.62
C THR A 97 7.51 -21.41 3.39
N HIS A 98 7.37 -20.78 4.57
CA HIS A 98 6.14 -20.79 5.37
C HIS A 98 5.33 -19.51 5.19
N THR A 99 4.06 -19.55 5.58
CA THR A 99 3.15 -18.38 5.53
C THR A 99 3.73 -17.23 6.35
N ALA A 100 3.79 -16.04 5.75
CA ALA A 100 4.31 -14.84 6.41
C ALA A 100 3.36 -14.34 7.50
N PRO A 101 3.87 -13.79 8.62
CA PRO A 101 3.04 -13.23 9.70
C PRO A 101 2.03 -12.17 9.23
N SER A 102 2.43 -11.29 8.31
CA SER A 102 1.54 -10.29 7.73
C SER A 102 0.38 -10.89 6.93
N THR A 103 0.62 -12.03 6.26
CA THR A 103 -0.42 -12.78 5.55
C THR A 103 -1.39 -13.40 6.55
N ILE A 104 -0.90 -13.93 7.67
CA ILE A 104 -1.75 -14.50 8.73
C ILE A 104 -2.64 -13.42 9.34
N ASP A 105 -2.09 -12.25 9.71
CA ASP A 105 -2.89 -11.14 10.26
C ASP A 105 -3.97 -10.65 9.27
N ARG A 106 -3.63 -10.58 7.96
CA ARG A 106 -4.59 -10.25 6.92
C ARG A 106 -5.70 -11.31 6.83
N ARG A 107 -5.36 -12.61 6.88
CA ARG A 107 -6.34 -13.71 6.84
C ARG A 107 -7.29 -13.70 8.03
N ILE A 108 -6.81 -13.40 9.24
CA ILE A 108 -7.66 -13.16 10.40
C ILE A 108 -8.66 -12.04 10.13
N SER A 109 -8.16 -10.92 9.60
CA SER A 109 -8.99 -9.74 9.29
C SER A 109 -10.02 -10.06 8.20
N GLY A 110 -9.61 -10.69 7.10
CA GLY A 110 -10.48 -11.10 6.00
C GLY A 110 -11.56 -12.07 6.46
N THR A 111 -11.23 -13.07 7.29
CA THR A 111 -12.19 -14.01 7.86
C THR A 111 -13.28 -13.29 8.67
N VAL A 112 -12.89 -12.43 9.62
CA VAL A 112 -13.83 -11.69 10.47
C VAL A 112 -14.72 -10.76 9.65
N VAL A 113 -14.12 -10.05 8.70
CA VAL A 113 -14.86 -9.10 7.84
C VAL A 113 -15.84 -9.82 6.92
N THR A 114 -15.44 -10.91 6.28
CA THR A 114 -16.31 -11.70 5.40
C THR A 114 -17.45 -12.35 6.18
N ALA A 115 -17.18 -12.91 7.36
CA ALA A 115 -18.23 -13.48 8.20
C ALA A 115 -19.32 -12.46 8.56
N ARG A 116 -18.93 -11.24 8.91
CA ARG A 116 -19.88 -10.15 9.22
C ARG A 116 -20.63 -9.67 7.98
N ALA A 117 -19.88 -9.42 6.91
CA ALA A 117 -20.42 -8.73 5.72
C ALA A 117 -21.26 -9.67 4.84
N GLU A 118 -20.81 -10.90 4.63
CA GLU A 118 -21.41 -11.81 3.66
C GLU A 118 -22.29 -12.87 4.31
N HIS A 119 -21.94 -13.27 5.54
CA HIS A 119 -22.68 -14.33 6.27
C HIS A 119 -23.49 -13.83 7.44
N GLY A 120 -23.51 -12.51 7.70
CA GLY A 120 -24.32 -11.92 8.76
C GLY A 120 -23.96 -12.39 10.19
N ALA A 121 -22.72 -12.86 10.38
CA ALA A 121 -22.27 -13.36 11.67
C ALA A 121 -22.19 -12.23 12.71
N ARG A 122 -22.83 -12.41 13.86
CA ARG A 122 -22.69 -11.51 15.01
C ARG A 122 -21.48 -11.96 15.83
N LEU A 123 -20.38 -11.22 15.72
CA LEU A 123 -19.14 -11.52 16.41
C LEU A 123 -18.89 -10.48 17.50
N GLU A 124 -18.36 -10.94 18.62
CA GLU A 124 -17.96 -10.07 19.72
C GLU A 124 -16.91 -9.04 19.28
N ASP A 125 -16.92 -7.87 19.93
CA ASP A 125 -15.87 -6.88 19.73
C ASP A 125 -14.53 -7.43 20.21
N GLY A 126 -13.52 -7.25 19.34
CA GLY A 126 -12.18 -7.75 19.65
C GLY A 126 -12.01 -9.28 19.55
N VAL A 127 -12.93 -10.02 18.91
CA VAL A 127 -12.85 -11.49 18.72
C VAL A 127 -11.48 -11.97 18.21
N ALA A 128 -10.81 -11.17 17.37
CA ALA A 128 -9.49 -11.47 16.83
C ALA A 128 -8.32 -11.11 17.76
N ARG A 129 -8.55 -10.50 18.92
CA ARG A 129 -7.49 -10.01 19.80
C ARG A 129 -6.58 -11.14 20.32
N LEU A 130 -7.17 -12.23 20.74
CA LEU A 130 -6.42 -13.38 21.27
C LEU A 130 -5.55 -14.02 20.16
N ALA A 131 -6.11 -14.18 18.97
CA ALA A 131 -5.38 -14.70 17.79
C ALA A 131 -4.19 -13.83 17.42
N ARG A 132 -4.36 -12.50 17.42
CA ARG A 132 -3.24 -11.56 17.16
C ARG A 132 -2.18 -11.58 18.25
N ASN A 133 -2.57 -11.77 19.51
CA ASN A 133 -1.61 -11.94 20.60
C ASN A 133 -0.79 -13.23 20.41
N ARG A 134 -1.43 -14.33 20.03
CA ARG A 134 -0.71 -15.58 19.72
C ARG A 134 0.22 -15.40 18.52
N LEU A 135 -0.22 -14.72 17.47
CA LEU A 135 0.64 -14.43 16.33
C LEU A 135 1.88 -13.61 16.73
N LYS A 136 1.75 -12.63 17.63
CA LYS A 136 2.89 -11.87 18.16
C LYS A 136 3.88 -12.74 18.91
N GLN A 137 3.39 -13.72 19.70
CA GLN A 137 4.26 -14.68 20.39
C GLN A 137 5.04 -15.54 19.39
N LEU A 138 4.36 -16.08 18.38
CA LEU A 138 5.00 -16.88 17.32
C LEU A 138 6.05 -16.07 16.53
N VAL A 139 5.78 -14.80 16.28
CA VAL A 139 6.76 -13.89 15.63
C VAL A 139 7.98 -13.70 16.52
N LYS A 140 7.79 -13.47 17.81
CA LYS A 140 8.89 -13.35 18.77
C LYS A 140 9.73 -14.63 18.83
N GLU A 141 9.10 -15.79 18.95
CA GLU A 141 9.76 -17.10 18.92
C GLU A 141 10.57 -17.30 17.61
N MET A 142 9.99 -16.90 16.48
CA MET A 142 10.64 -16.93 15.16
C MET A 142 11.90 -16.05 15.11
N GLU A 143 11.81 -14.81 15.63
CA GLU A 143 12.93 -13.85 15.68
C GLU A 143 14.04 -14.34 16.62
N GLU A 144 13.70 -14.89 17.78
CA GLU A 144 14.64 -15.48 18.75
C GLU A 144 15.41 -16.68 18.16
N ASN A 145 14.76 -17.45 17.27
CA ASN A 145 15.37 -18.57 16.56
C ASN A 145 16.12 -18.15 15.29
N GLY A 146 16.18 -16.86 14.96
CA GLY A 146 16.82 -16.37 13.74
C GLY A 146 16.08 -16.78 12.45
N GLU A 147 14.83 -17.24 12.55
CA GLU A 147 14.02 -17.59 11.39
C GLU A 147 13.45 -16.33 10.71
N THR A 148 13.32 -16.41 9.39
CA THR A 148 12.64 -15.35 8.61
C THR A 148 11.51 -15.94 7.79
N ARG A 149 10.36 -15.29 7.78
CA ARG A 149 9.18 -15.68 6.98
C ARG A 149 8.71 -14.53 6.11
N GLY A 150 8.31 -14.86 4.89
CA GLY A 150 7.88 -13.87 3.92
C GLY A 150 9.03 -13.21 3.18
N ARG A 151 8.75 -12.07 2.56
CA ARG A 151 9.73 -11.34 1.72
C ARG A 151 10.52 -10.28 2.49
N GLY A 152 10.18 -10.05 3.75
CA GLY A 152 10.69 -8.91 4.49
C GLY A 152 10.21 -7.57 3.91
N GLN A 153 10.86 -6.51 4.33
CA GLN A 153 10.66 -5.18 3.74
C GLN A 153 11.43 -5.04 2.44
N ALA A 154 10.90 -4.29 1.47
CA ALA A 154 11.62 -3.97 0.24
C ALA A 154 12.95 -3.27 0.59
N PRO A 155 14.10 -3.69 0.02
CA PRO A 155 15.36 -2.99 0.24
C PRO A 155 15.30 -1.57 -0.32
N PRO A 156 15.94 -0.57 0.31
CA PRO A 156 15.97 0.79 -0.21
C PRO A 156 16.82 0.88 -1.49
N LEU A 157 16.28 1.49 -2.52
CA LEU A 157 17.03 1.81 -3.74
C LEU A 157 17.68 3.18 -3.55
N LEU A 158 18.94 3.20 -3.14
CA LEU A 158 19.69 4.41 -2.79
C LEU A 158 20.23 5.15 -4.02
N VAL A 159 20.77 6.36 -3.82
CA VAL A 159 21.26 7.21 -4.91
C VAL A 159 22.41 6.57 -5.70
N GLU A 160 23.34 5.84 -5.06
CA GLU A 160 24.40 5.08 -5.74
C GLU A 160 23.84 3.99 -6.65
N HIS A 161 22.73 3.35 -6.26
CA HIS A 161 22.04 2.38 -7.10
C HIS A 161 21.40 3.05 -8.33
N LEU A 162 20.83 4.26 -8.17
CA LEU A 162 20.30 5.03 -9.30
C LEU A 162 21.38 5.36 -10.33
N VAL A 163 22.59 5.68 -9.87
CA VAL A 163 23.74 5.94 -10.76
C VAL A 163 24.07 4.69 -11.57
N LYS A 164 24.21 3.53 -10.93
CA LYS A 164 24.49 2.25 -11.61
C LYS A 164 23.37 1.85 -12.57
N ILE A 165 22.12 1.95 -12.14
CA ILE A 165 20.94 1.64 -12.98
C ILE A 165 20.88 2.54 -14.19
N SER A 166 21.08 3.85 -14.01
CA SER A 166 21.04 4.82 -15.10
C SER A 166 22.14 4.56 -16.15
N ALA A 167 23.34 4.20 -15.69
CA ALA A 167 24.46 3.85 -16.57
C ALA A 167 24.24 2.53 -17.32
N ALA A 168 23.55 1.57 -16.71
CA ALA A 168 23.29 0.26 -17.30
C ALA A 168 22.04 0.22 -18.21
N CYS A 169 21.24 1.28 -18.26
CA CYS A 169 20.12 1.36 -19.18
C CYS A 169 20.63 1.45 -20.64
N PRO A 170 20.17 0.59 -21.56
CA PRO A 170 20.58 0.63 -22.95
C PRO A 170 20.10 1.93 -23.62
N ASP A 171 20.82 2.35 -24.64
CA ASP A 171 20.47 3.55 -25.43
C ASP A 171 19.46 3.18 -26.54
N ASN A 172 18.27 2.76 -26.10
CA ASN A 172 17.12 2.47 -26.93
C ASN A 172 15.84 2.86 -26.17
N LEU A 173 14.70 2.79 -26.86
CA LEU A 173 13.41 3.23 -26.34
C LEU A 173 13.04 2.58 -24.99
N MET A 174 13.36 1.29 -24.81
CA MET A 174 13.11 0.58 -23.56
C MET A 174 14.00 1.12 -22.43
N GLY A 175 15.29 1.33 -22.68
CA GLY A 175 16.22 1.86 -21.68
C GLY A 175 15.92 3.31 -21.31
N ILE A 176 15.51 4.15 -22.29
CA ILE A 176 15.07 5.53 -22.03
C ILE A 176 13.83 5.52 -21.12
N ARG A 177 12.83 4.68 -21.42
CA ARG A 177 11.62 4.52 -20.57
C ARG A 177 11.99 4.04 -19.18
N ASP A 178 12.74 2.95 -19.07
CA ASP A 178 13.04 2.29 -17.81
C ASP A 178 13.84 3.21 -16.89
N ARG A 179 14.83 3.95 -17.44
CA ARG A 179 15.57 4.99 -16.71
C ARG A 179 14.66 6.09 -16.21
N ALA A 180 13.82 6.65 -17.08
CA ALA A 180 12.89 7.71 -16.71
C ALA A 180 11.91 7.26 -15.62
N LEU A 181 11.35 6.05 -15.75
CA LEU A 181 10.43 5.47 -14.80
C LEU A 181 11.08 5.31 -13.42
N VAL A 182 12.25 4.67 -13.33
CA VAL A 182 12.93 4.42 -12.05
C VAL A 182 13.29 5.71 -11.34
N LEU A 183 13.84 6.70 -12.09
CA LEU A 183 14.20 8.01 -11.53
C LEU A 183 12.98 8.80 -11.07
N MET A 184 11.90 8.82 -11.86
CA MET A 184 10.66 9.50 -11.47
C MET A 184 9.98 8.79 -10.29
N HIS A 185 9.94 7.45 -10.29
CA HIS A 185 9.40 6.66 -9.20
C HIS A 185 10.10 6.98 -7.87
N PHE A 186 11.43 7.07 -7.89
CA PHE A 186 12.22 7.50 -6.74
C PHE A 186 11.84 8.94 -6.33
N ALA A 187 11.85 9.89 -7.26
CA ALA A 187 11.64 11.31 -6.97
C ALA A 187 10.27 11.61 -6.35
N VAL A 188 9.22 10.95 -6.84
CA VAL A 188 7.85 11.13 -6.30
C VAL A 188 7.54 10.21 -5.13
N ALA A 189 8.42 9.25 -4.79
CA ALA A 189 8.18 8.20 -3.79
C ALA A 189 6.80 7.56 -3.96
N GLY A 190 6.36 7.36 -5.21
CA GLY A 190 5.04 6.86 -5.55
C GLY A 190 4.86 5.38 -5.17
N ARG A 191 3.62 4.90 -5.22
CA ARG A 191 3.32 3.48 -5.28
C ARG A 191 3.19 3.08 -6.74
N GLU A 192 3.39 1.80 -7.07
CA GLU A 192 3.31 1.29 -8.45
C GLU A 192 2.02 1.72 -9.16
N HIS A 193 0.86 1.56 -8.51
CA HIS A 193 -0.42 1.96 -9.09
C HIS A 193 -0.57 3.48 -9.27
N GLU A 194 0.08 4.30 -8.43
CA GLU A 194 0.04 5.75 -8.59
C GLU A 194 0.73 6.16 -9.89
N LEU A 195 1.85 5.52 -10.24
CA LEU A 195 2.55 5.79 -11.50
C LEU A 195 1.84 5.14 -12.70
N ALA A 196 1.36 3.91 -12.57
CA ALA A 196 0.73 3.17 -13.67
C ALA A 196 -0.45 3.93 -14.30
N PHE A 197 -1.22 4.66 -13.48
CA PHE A 197 -2.40 5.39 -13.94
C PHE A 197 -2.16 6.87 -14.24
N ASN A 198 -0.92 7.38 -14.07
CA ASN A 198 -0.59 8.75 -14.46
C ASN A 198 -0.75 8.96 -15.97
N ARG A 199 -1.23 10.14 -16.30
CA ARG A 199 -1.35 10.65 -17.68
C ARG A 199 -0.22 11.63 -17.98
N VAL A 200 0.02 11.92 -19.23
CA VAL A 200 1.05 12.88 -19.64
C VAL A 200 0.81 14.26 -18.98
N ARG A 201 -0.44 14.69 -18.90
CA ARG A 201 -0.84 15.95 -18.23
C ARG A 201 -0.54 16.02 -16.74
N ASP A 202 -0.34 14.86 -16.10
CA ASP A 202 -0.03 14.80 -14.66
C ASP A 202 1.44 15.16 -14.37
N TYR A 203 2.25 15.36 -15.40
CA TYR A 203 3.64 15.81 -15.32
C TYR A 203 3.80 17.17 -16.01
N ALA A 204 3.47 18.25 -15.30
CA ALA A 204 3.52 19.61 -15.81
C ALA A 204 4.93 20.18 -15.72
N ASP A 205 5.49 20.58 -16.87
CA ASP A 205 6.79 21.25 -16.94
C ASP A 205 6.73 22.65 -16.30
N THR A 206 7.76 23.00 -15.51
CA THR A 206 7.94 24.33 -14.91
C THR A 206 9.39 24.77 -15.06
N PRO A 207 9.71 26.07 -14.91
CA PRO A 207 11.10 26.54 -14.95
C PRO A 207 12.01 25.86 -13.91
N ALA A 208 11.46 25.45 -12.76
CA ALA A 208 12.22 24.81 -11.68
C ALA A 208 12.28 23.27 -11.77
N GLY A 209 11.50 22.65 -12.67
CA GLY A 209 11.41 21.21 -12.81
C GLY A 209 10.04 20.76 -13.29
N ILE A 210 9.49 19.73 -12.65
CA ILE A 210 8.16 19.16 -12.97
C ILE A 210 7.28 19.20 -11.73
N GLN A 211 6.01 19.54 -11.92
CA GLN A 211 4.95 19.24 -10.96
C GLN A 211 4.32 17.89 -11.33
N ALA A 212 4.51 16.86 -10.48
CA ALA A 212 3.92 15.55 -10.65
C ALA A 212 2.64 15.43 -9.82
N ASP A 213 1.48 15.23 -10.47
CA ASP A 213 0.19 15.06 -9.82
C ASP A 213 -0.15 13.57 -9.67
N LEU A 214 -0.10 13.05 -8.46
CA LEU A 214 -0.44 11.66 -8.15
C LEU A 214 -1.91 11.57 -7.68
N ARG A 215 -2.84 11.60 -8.64
CA ARG A 215 -4.29 11.63 -8.41
C ARG A 215 -4.83 10.31 -7.87
N MET A 216 -4.29 9.18 -8.33
CA MET A 216 -4.77 7.83 -7.99
C MET A 216 -4.17 7.30 -6.69
N SER A 217 -4.03 8.15 -5.67
CA SER A 217 -3.48 7.74 -4.38
C SER A 217 -4.56 7.11 -3.48
N LYS A 218 -4.26 5.94 -2.88
CA LYS A 218 -5.15 5.28 -1.89
C LYS A 218 -5.38 6.10 -0.62
N VAL A 219 -4.52 7.08 -0.32
CA VAL A 219 -4.58 7.86 0.92
C VAL A 219 -5.05 9.28 0.63
N ARG A 220 -4.31 10.01 -0.18
CA ARG A 220 -4.66 11.38 -0.64
C ARG A 220 -4.00 11.65 -1.98
N PRO A 221 -4.72 12.24 -2.94
CA PRO A 221 -4.10 12.87 -4.11
C PRO A 221 -3.07 13.91 -3.65
N ARG A 222 -1.97 14.02 -4.38
CA ARG A 222 -0.91 14.99 -4.04
C ARG A 222 -0.17 15.46 -5.28
N VAL A 223 0.19 16.73 -5.26
CA VAL A 223 1.08 17.34 -6.25
C VAL A 223 2.47 17.44 -5.63
N ILE A 224 3.47 16.91 -6.33
CA ILE A 224 4.84 16.81 -5.87
C ILE A 224 5.73 17.62 -6.80
N PRO A 225 6.42 18.67 -6.30
CA PRO A 225 7.46 19.33 -7.07
C PRO A 225 8.68 18.41 -7.17
N VAL A 226 9.15 18.18 -8.40
CA VAL A 226 10.35 17.42 -8.74
C VAL A 226 11.34 18.39 -9.37
N PRO A 227 12.35 18.87 -8.63
CA PRO A 227 13.34 19.81 -9.14
C PRO A 227 14.32 19.13 -10.11
N TYR A 228 15.02 19.92 -10.91
CA TYR A 228 16.16 19.44 -11.69
C TYR A 228 17.24 18.88 -10.76
N GLY A 229 17.69 17.66 -11.04
CA GLY A 229 18.82 17.08 -10.34
C GLY A 229 20.15 17.75 -10.76
N SER A 230 21.06 17.90 -9.80
CA SER A 230 22.41 18.42 -10.04
C SER A 230 23.25 17.53 -10.96
N ARG A 231 23.00 16.23 -10.97
CA ARG A 231 23.63 15.24 -11.84
C ARG A 231 22.72 14.92 -13.02
N PRO A 232 23.07 15.35 -14.26
CA PRO A 232 22.21 15.12 -15.44
C PRO A 232 21.85 13.66 -15.69
N SER A 233 22.78 12.73 -15.43
CA SER A 233 22.59 11.29 -15.68
C SER A 233 21.51 10.63 -14.80
N ILE A 234 21.22 11.19 -13.63
CA ILE A 234 20.19 10.71 -12.71
C ILE A 234 19.12 11.78 -12.42
N CYS A 235 18.98 12.77 -13.31
CA CYS A 235 17.95 13.79 -13.17
C CYS A 235 16.58 13.27 -13.64
N PRO A 236 15.58 13.16 -12.75
CA PRO A 236 14.26 12.64 -13.11
C PRO A 236 13.55 13.51 -14.14
N VAL A 237 13.74 14.83 -14.09
CA VAL A 237 13.14 15.78 -15.03
C VAL A 237 13.67 15.58 -16.45
N ARG A 238 15.00 15.54 -16.62
CA ARG A 238 15.62 15.31 -17.93
C ARG A 238 15.30 13.92 -18.48
N ALA A 239 15.27 12.92 -17.62
CA ALA A 239 14.91 11.57 -18.02
C ALA A 239 13.44 11.46 -18.48
N TRP A 240 12.52 12.13 -17.80
CA TRP A 240 11.13 12.23 -18.24
C TRP A 240 10.99 12.94 -19.58
N GLN A 241 11.67 14.08 -19.76
CA GLN A 241 11.65 14.83 -21.02
C GLN A 241 12.18 13.97 -22.17
N ALA A 242 13.29 13.27 -21.97
CA ALA A 242 13.83 12.35 -22.97
C ALA A 242 12.86 11.21 -23.31
N TRP A 243 12.16 10.64 -22.31
CA TRP A 243 11.14 9.62 -22.56
C TRP A 243 9.93 10.21 -23.31
N LYS A 244 9.43 11.37 -22.90
CA LYS A 244 8.30 12.06 -23.53
C LYS A 244 8.58 12.33 -25.01
N GLU A 245 9.78 12.79 -25.33
CA GLU A 245 10.24 13.05 -26.69
C GLU A 245 10.39 11.74 -27.48
N ALA A 246 11.19 10.79 -26.97
CA ALA A 246 11.48 9.53 -27.67
C ALA A 246 10.23 8.68 -27.93
N ALA A 247 9.24 8.75 -27.05
CA ALA A 247 7.98 8.02 -27.19
C ALA A 247 6.89 8.81 -27.94
N GLY A 248 7.14 10.06 -28.35
CA GLY A 248 6.17 10.91 -29.03
C GLY A 248 4.90 11.16 -28.20
N LEU A 249 5.03 11.41 -26.89
CA LEU A 249 3.87 11.57 -25.98
C LEU A 249 3.24 12.97 -26.15
N THR A 250 2.49 13.16 -27.20
CA THR A 250 1.79 14.43 -27.51
C THR A 250 0.36 14.48 -26.97
N ASP A 251 -0.30 13.32 -26.85
CA ASP A 251 -1.61 13.21 -26.24
C ASP A 251 -1.49 13.35 -24.72
N THR A 252 -1.98 14.48 -24.20
CA THR A 252 -1.93 14.80 -22.77
C THR A 252 -2.83 13.90 -21.92
N ASP A 253 -3.89 13.32 -22.48
CA ASP A 253 -4.80 12.37 -21.83
C ASP A 253 -4.31 10.93 -21.94
N GLY A 254 -3.31 10.68 -22.78
CA GLY A 254 -2.66 9.38 -22.89
C GLY A 254 -1.88 8.99 -21.65
N TYR A 255 -1.60 7.70 -21.50
CA TYR A 255 -0.76 7.21 -20.40
C TYR A 255 0.65 7.78 -20.47
N ALA A 256 1.20 8.21 -19.34
CA ALA A 256 2.58 8.68 -19.22
C ALA A 256 3.59 7.54 -19.36
N TRP A 257 3.27 6.40 -18.77
CA TRP A 257 4.12 5.20 -18.78
C TRP A 257 3.50 4.14 -19.65
N ARG A 258 3.89 4.11 -20.94
CA ARG A 258 3.31 3.24 -21.96
C ARG A 258 4.05 1.91 -22.07
N ARG A 259 3.32 0.89 -22.48
CA ARG A 259 3.88 -0.39 -22.87
C ARG A 259 4.66 -0.25 -24.17
N LEU A 260 5.67 -1.10 -24.33
CA LEU A 260 6.36 -1.30 -25.60
C LEU A 260 5.98 -2.65 -26.15
N HIS A 261 5.79 -2.72 -27.47
CA HIS A 261 5.53 -3.97 -28.14
C HIS A 261 6.75 -4.89 -28.05
N ASN A 262 6.57 -6.14 -27.58
CA ASN A 262 7.70 -7.04 -27.29
C ASN A 262 8.61 -7.31 -28.48
N ARG A 263 8.03 -7.42 -29.67
CA ARG A 263 8.78 -7.75 -30.89
C ARG A 263 9.31 -6.51 -31.62
N TRP A 264 8.50 -5.45 -31.69
CA TRP A 264 8.82 -4.27 -32.52
C TRP A 264 9.43 -3.13 -31.71
N HIS A 265 9.41 -3.23 -30.38
CA HIS A 265 9.81 -2.17 -29.46
C HIS A 265 9.17 -0.80 -29.73
N THR A 266 7.99 -0.80 -30.38
CA THR A 266 7.20 0.42 -30.63
C THR A 266 6.34 0.77 -29.42
N VAL A 267 6.06 2.05 -29.25
CA VAL A 267 5.19 2.56 -28.17
C VAL A 267 3.75 2.17 -28.45
N MET A 268 3.09 1.58 -27.46
CA MET A 268 1.67 1.24 -27.50
C MET A 268 0.86 2.31 -26.76
N ASP A 269 -0.42 2.47 -27.12
CA ASP A 269 -1.31 3.42 -26.42
C ASP A 269 -1.71 2.94 -25.01
N SER A 270 -1.53 1.66 -24.72
CA SER A 270 -1.84 1.09 -23.40
C SER A 270 -0.76 1.43 -22.37
N GLY A 271 -1.21 1.76 -21.13
CA GLY A 271 -0.34 1.98 -19.98
C GLY A 271 0.30 0.70 -19.43
N LEU A 272 1.37 0.89 -18.66
CA LEU A 272 1.94 -0.17 -17.85
C LEU A 272 0.96 -0.56 -16.74
N GLN A 273 0.91 -1.86 -16.42
CA GLN A 273 0.23 -2.33 -15.21
C GLN A 273 1.11 -2.08 -13.97
N PRO A 274 0.53 -1.94 -12.77
CA PRO A 274 1.29 -1.73 -11.54
C PRO A 274 2.42 -2.76 -11.34
N GLU A 275 2.14 -4.03 -11.56
CA GLU A 275 3.12 -5.12 -11.42
C GLU A 275 4.30 -4.95 -12.40
N SER A 276 4.01 -4.48 -13.63
CA SER A 276 5.04 -4.22 -14.64
C SER A 276 6.02 -3.12 -14.22
N ILE A 277 5.57 -2.14 -13.43
CA ILE A 277 6.44 -1.10 -12.86
C ILE A 277 7.43 -1.73 -11.86
N GLY A 278 6.94 -2.59 -10.98
CA GLY A 278 7.78 -3.34 -10.05
C GLY A 278 8.80 -4.22 -10.77
N ASP A 279 8.38 -4.91 -11.83
CA ASP A 279 9.26 -5.75 -12.65
C ASP A 279 10.34 -4.93 -13.37
N ILE A 280 10.01 -3.71 -13.83
CA ILE A 280 11.00 -2.80 -14.42
C ILE A 280 12.07 -2.42 -13.40
N VAL A 281 11.67 -2.07 -12.17
CA VAL A 281 12.61 -1.74 -11.08
C VAL A 281 13.53 -2.93 -10.78
N THR A 282 12.96 -4.14 -10.69
CA THR A 282 13.73 -5.37 -10.45
C THR A 282 14.74 -5.61 -11.57
N ARG A 283 14.30 -5.63 -12.82
CA ARG A 283 15.18 -5.86 -13.98
C ARG A 283 16.24 -4.78 -14.16
N ALA A 284 15.92 -3.53 -13.81
CA ALA A 284 16.89 -2.44 -13.89
C ALA A 284 18.03 -2.64 -12.89
N GLY A 285 17.75 -3.12 -11.68
CA GLY A 285 18.75 -3.50 -10.69
C GLY A 285 19.60 -4.69 -11.15
N GLU A 286 18.95 -5.75 -11.66
CA GLU A 286 19.63 -6.94 -12.18
C GLU A 286 20.56 -6.59 -13.36
N ARG A 287 20.08 -5.75 -14.30
CA ARG A 287 20.89 -5.27 -15.42
C ARG A 287 22.12 -4.47 -15.00
N ALA A 288 21.99 -3.72 -13.91
CA ALA A 288 23.09 -2.95 -13.33
C ALA A 288 24.08 -3.80 -12.50
N GLY A 289 23.91 -5.13 -12.45
CA GLY A 289 24.76 -6.05 -11.69
C GLY A 289 24.65 -5.84 -10.18
N ILE A 290 23.52 -5.36 -9.68
CA ILE A 290 23.29 -5.14 -8.26
C ILE A 290 22.73 -6.43 -7.65
N GLU A 291 23.42 -7.03 -6.70
CA GLU A 291 23.01 -8.29 -6.06
C GLU A 291 21.70 -8.15 -5.26
N ILE A 292 21.39 -6.93 -4.79
CA ILE A 292 20.15 -6.64 -4.05
C ILE A 292 18.96 -6.70 -5.00
N ARG A 293 17.99 -7.58 -4.69
CA ARG A 293 16.75 -7.65 -5.46
C ARG A 293 15.80 -6.53 -5.08
N PHE A 294 15.72 -5.51 -5.90
CA PHE A 294 14.75 -4.43 -5.75
C PHE A 294 13.35 -4.87 -6.16
N THR A 295 12.35 -4.18 -5.62
CA THR A 295 10.91 -4.33 -5.93
C THR A 295 10.30 -2.97 -6.19
N GLY A 296 9.03 -2.90 -6.60
CA GLY A 296 8.35 -1.64 -6.83
C GLY A 296 8.26 -0.71 -5.62
N HIS A 297 8.42 -1.21 -4.40
CA HIS A 297 8.49 -0.37 -3.20
C HIS A 297 9.91 0.14 -2.88
N SER A 298 10.94 -0.39 -3.53
CA SER A 298 12.34 -0.02 -3.29
C SER A 298 12.66 1.45 -3.60
N PRO A 299 12.16 2.07 -4.69
CA PRO A 299 12.38 3.50 -4.95
C PRO A 299 11.76 4.39 -3.88
N ARG A 300 10.54 4.06 -3.43
CA ARG A 300 9.83 4.81 -2.39
C ARG A 300 10.56 4.77 -1.06
N ARG A 301 11.04 3.59 -0.64
CA ARG A 301 11.88 3.45 0.55
C ARG A 301 13.22 4.15 0.37
N GLY A 302 13.80 4.04 -0.82
CA GLY A 302 15.09 4.66 -1.16
C GLY A 302 15.07 6.17 -1.04
N LEU A 303 14.00 6.86 -1.49
CA LEU A 303 13.87 8.30 -1.25
C LEU A 303 13.87 8.61 0.25
N ALA A 304 13.04 7.92 1.04
CA ALA A 304 12.96 8.18 2.48
C ALA A 304 14.31 8.01 3.16
N THR A 305 14.99 6.88 2.93
CA THR A 305 16.31 6.60 3.49
C THR A 305 17.37 7.58 3.00
N SER A 306 17.44 7.87 1.69
CA SER A 306 18.43 8.81 1.14
C SER A 306 18.23 10.24 1.65
N SER A 307 16.96 10.66 1.82
CA SER A 307 16.63 11.98 2.36
C SER A 307 17.04 12.07 3.84
N ARG A 308 16.81 11.03 4.62
CA ARG A 308 17.25 10.96 6.01
C ARG A 308 18.77 11.05 6.12
N LEU A 309 19.51 10.29 5.33
CA LEU A 309 20.98 10.33 5.27
C LEU A 309 21.53 11.72 4.88
N LYS A 310 20.72 12.56 4.22
CA LYS A 310 21.05 13.96 3.92
C LYS A 310 20.57 14.96 4.99
N GLY A 311 20.06 14.47 6.12
CA GLY A 311 19.62 15.31 7.23
C GLY A 311 18.25 15.97 7.05
N HIS A 312 17.45 15.56 6.06
CA HIS A 312 16.11 16.12 5.89
C HIS A 312 15.20 15.70 7.06
N ASP A 313 14.38 16.65 7.50
CA ASP A 313 13.40 16.44 8.55
C ASP A 313 12.32 15.41 8.11
N GLN A 314 11.88 14.59 9.07
CA GLN A 314 10.87 13.55 8.85
C GLN A 314 9.55 14.12 8.28
N ILE A 315 9.17 15.34 8.66
CA ILE A 315 7.94 15.98 8.17
C ILE A 315 8.07 16.30 6.68
N VAL A 316 9.25 16.77 6.26
CA VAL A 316 9.54 17.05 4.83
C VAL A 316 9.50 15.77 4.01
N ILE A 317 10.12 14.70 4.53
CA ILE A 317 10.11 13.37 3.89
C ILE A 317 8.68 12.82 3.80
N ALA A 318 7.91 12.93 4.88
CA ALA A 318 6.51 12.49 4.93
C ALA A 318 5.66 13.23 3.90
N LYS A 319 5.83 14.55 3.76
CA LYS A 319 5.11 15.38 2.78
C LYS A 319 5.43 14.94 1.36
N GLN A 320 6.70 14.74 1.02
CA GLN A 320 7.14 14.31 -0.32
C GLN A 320 6.50 12.96 -0.70
N GLY A 321 6.58 11.96 0.15
CA GLY A 321 6.07 10.62 -0.13
C GLY A 321 4.58 10.41 0.19
N GLY A 322 3.89 11.40 0.77
CA GLY A 322 2.49 11.28 1.17
C GLY A 322 2.28 10.22 2.27
N TRP A 323 3.18 10.17 3.25
CA TRP A 323 2.95 9.42 4.48
C TRP A 323 2.14 10.24 5.47
N ALA A 324 1.34 9.54 6.29
CA ALA A 324 0.67 10.19 7.41
C ALA A 324 1.70 10.71 8.42
N PRO A 325 1.41 11.82 9.13
CA PRO A 325 2.20 12.22 10.28
C PRO A 325 2.37 11.05 11.25
N HIS A 326 3.57 10.86 11.81
CA HIS A 326 3.90 9.76 12.73
C HIS A 326 3.66 8.35 12.17
N SER A 327 3.76 8.18 10.85
CA SER A 327 3.64 6.88 10.20
C SER A 327 4.71 5.90 10.68
N LYS A 328 4.28 4.80 11.32
CA LYS A 328 5.18 3.70 11.71
C LYS A 328 5.93 3.10 10.51
N VAL A 329 5.31 3.10 9.32
CA VAL A 329 5.95 2.62 8.08
C VAL A 329 7.09 3.54 7.69
N LEU A 330 6.88 4.87 7.76
CA LEU A 330 7.96 5.81 7.49
C LEU A 330 9.07 5.68 8.53
N ALA A 331 8.73 5.62 9.82
CA ALA A 331 9.72 5.42 10.89
C ALA A 331 10.64 4.22 10.58
N GLY A 332 10.07 3.06 10.23
CA GLY A 332 10.86 1.88 9.85
C GLY A 332 11.70 2.05 8.57
N TYR A 333 11.43 3.06 7.73
CA TYR A 333 12.32 3.39 6.60
C TYR A 333 13.46 4.33 7.00
N LEU A 334 13.30 5.06 8.08
CA LEU A 334 14.28 6.01 8.62
C LEU A 334 15.24 5.35 9.62
N GLU A 335 14.88 4.19 10.16
CA GLU A 335 15.69 3.43 11.13
C GLU A 335 16.97 2.82 10.54
N VAL A 336 17.07 2.73 9.20
CA VAL A 336 18.23 2.17 8.51
C VAL A 336 19.31 3.24 8.31
N VAL A 337 19.83 3.75 9.39
CA VAL A 337 20.98 4.67 9.38
C VAL A 337 22.09 4.04 10.17
N ASP A 338 23.33 4.27 9.76
CA ASP A 338 24.49 3.88 10.52
C ASP A 338 24.39 4.47 11.93
N GLN A 339 24.23 3.62 12.92
CA GLN A 339 24.08 4.04 14.32
C GLN A 339 25.30 4.82 14.85
N TRP A 340 26.43 4.76 14.16
CA TRP A 340 27.61 5.54 14.47
C TRP A 340 27.55 6.94 13.86
N GLU A 341 27.06 7.08 12.63
CA GLU A 341 26.92 8.38 11.95
C GLU A 341 25.72 9.19 12.44
N ASP A 342 24.62 8.54 12.84
CA ASP A 342 23.39 9.16 13.35
C ASP A 342 23.20 8.85 14.85
N ASN A 343 24.25 9.05 15.63
CA ASN A 343 24.23 8.78 17.06
C ASN A 343 23.80 10.00 17.84
N ALA A 344 22.83 9.84 18.73
CA ALA A 344 22.29 10.91 19.56
C ALA A 344 23.34 11.55 20.52
N LEU A 345 24.51 10.92 20.71
CA LEU A 345 25.59 11.45 21.52
C LEU A 345 26.52 12.41 20.74
N LEU A 346 26.45 12.41 19.40
CA LEU A 346 27.29 13.30 18.59
C LEU A 346 26.95 14.76 18.84
N GLY A 347 27.92 15.51 19.34
CA GLY A 347 27.75 16.93 19.68
C GLY A 347 27.05 17.19 21.02
N VAL A 348 26.78 16.16 21.81
CA VAL A 348 26.21 16.26 23.17
C VAL A 348 27.27 16.05 24.23
N LEU A 349 28.28 15.22 23.99
CA LEU A 349 29.42 14.98 24.85
C LEU A 349 30.70 15.58 24.26
#